data_7058ca996ac95af4a55fa6362b617ac0
#
_entry.id   7058ca996ac95af4a55fa6362b617ac0
#
_cell.length_a   1.000
_cell.length_b   1.000
_cell.length_c   1.000
_cell.angle_alpha   90.00
_cell.angle_beta   90.00
_cell.angle_gamma   90.00
#
_symmetry.space_group_name_H-M   'P 1'
#
loop_
_entity.id
_entity.type
_entity.pdbx_description
1 polymer ?
#
loop_
_entity_poly.entity_id
_entity_poly.type
_entity_poly.pdbx_seq_one_letter_code
_entity_poly.pdbx_strand_id
1 'polypeptide(L)'
;MGLQALTIEAIAARAGVGKQTIYRWWASKTDVLLDAFVDDALSGIDPQDSGNLEKDLRRHLTNLSKFLTQSDAGAVFKALIGQAQNDPQLAEKIRVRFTASQRQADCLPIVKAIERGDLPRKTDVDAIVDSLVGPIYYRVLVSGAPLTPAFIKSIVEHFLASIKT
;
A
#
# COMPACT_ATOMS: atom_id res chain seq x y z
N MET A 1 10.31 -15.90 -10.06
CA MET A 1 10.99 -15.17 -11.14
C MET A 1 11.00 -13.68 -10.79
N GLY A 2 12.17 -13.04 -10.72
CA GLY A 2 12.23 -11.61 -10.41
C GLY A 2 11.66 -10.76 -11.55
N LEU A 3 11.15 -9.57 -11.25
CA LEU A 3 10.61 -8.61 -12.24
C LEU A 3 11.60 -8.25 -13.36
N GLN A 4 12.89 -8.41 -13.13
CA GLN A 4 13.93 -8.20 -14.15
C GLN A 4 13.86 -9.21 -15.31
N ALA A 5 13.36 -10.42 -15.07
CA ALA A 5 13.21 -11.47 -16.09
C ALA A 5 11.90 -11.34 -16.88
N LEU A 6 10.97 -10.47 -16.49
CA LEU A 6 9.72 -10.24 -17.21
C LEU A 6 9.97 -9.36 -18.44
N THR A 7 9.55 -9.84 -19.61
CA THR A 7 9.65 -9.12 -20.88
C THR A 7 8.27 -8.99 -21.52
N ILE A 8 8.10 -8.00 -22.39
CA ILE A 8 6.85 -7.84 -23.18
C ILE A 8 6.58 -9.08 -24.03
N GLU A 9 7.64 -9.72 -24.53
CA GLU A 9 7.56 -10.97 -25.29
C GLU A 9 6.94 -12.11 -24.47
N ALA A 10 7.42 -12.28 -23.25
CA ALA A 10 6.90 -13.31 -22.34
C ALA A 10 5.43 -13.03 -21.95
N ILE A 11 5.09 -11.76 -21.70
CA ILE A 11 3.70 -11.33 -21.42
C ILE A 11 2.81 -11.63 -22.62
N ALA A 12 3.19 -11.21 -23.83
CA ALA A 12 2.43 -11.41 -25.04
C ALA A 12 2.22 -12.90 -25.37
N ALA A 13 3.28 -13.70 -25.24
CA ALA A 13 3.22 -15.15 -25.46
C ALA A 13 2.26 -15.82 -24.46
N ARG A 14 2.31 -15.44 -23.18
CA ARG A 14 1.42 -16.01 -22.15
C ARG A 14 -0.04 -15.58 -22.33
N ALA A 15 -0.27 -14.37 -22.83
CA ALA A 15 -1.60 -13.84 -23.13
C ALA A 15 -2.15 -14.32 -24.48
N GLY A 16 -1.36 -15.01 -25.31
CA GLY A 16 -1.77 -15.46 -26.64
C GLY A 16 -1.99 -14.31 -27.64
N VAL A 17 -1.30 -13.17 -27.47
CA VAL A 17 -1.43 -11.99 -28.34
C VAL A 17 -0.10 -11.57 -28.94
N GLY A 18 -0.14 -10.76 -30.00
CA GLY A 18 1.08 -10.16 -30.57
C GLY A 18 1.63 -9.03 -29.71
N LYS A 19 2.95 -8.80 -29.73
CA LYS A 19 3.62 -7.68 -29.05
C LYS A 19 2.99 -6.32 -29.36
N GLN A 20 2.60 -6.11 -30.63
CA GLN A 20 1.96 -4.85 -31.08
C GLN A 20 0.65 -4.58 -30.34
N THR A 21 -0.09 -5.63 -29.97
CA THR A 21 -1.30 -5.52 -29.16
C THR A 21 -0.99 -4.98 -27.77
N ILE A 22 0.09 -5.45 -27.14
CA ILE A 22 0.53 -4.94 -25.83
C ILE A 22 0.97 -3.47 -25.97
N TYR A 23 1.86 -3.15 -26.92
CA TYR A 23 2.36 -1.78 -27.10
C TYR A 23 1.29 -0.75 -27.48
N ARG A 24 0.14 -1.18 -27.99
CA ARG A 24 -1.00 -0.28 -28.24
C ARG A 24 -1.61 0.29 -26.96
N TRP A 25 -1.51 -0.45 -25.84
CA TRP A 25 -2.10 -0.08 -24.56
C TRP A 25 -1.08 0.38 -23.52
N TRP A 26 0.13 -0.18 -23.58
CA TRP A 26 1.19 0.07 -22.60
C TRP A 26 2.50 0.41 -23.28
N ALA A 27 3.07 1.55 -22.93
CA ALA A 27 4.35 2.00 -23.50
C ALA A 27 5.55 1.14 -23.04
N SER A 28 5.44 0.48 -21.90
CA SER A 28 6.51 -0.31 -21.30
C SER A 28 5.97 -1.50 -20.50
N LYS A 29 6.85 -2.47 -20.20
CA LYS A 29 6.52 -3.57 -19.27
C LYS A 29 6.14 -3.06 -17.87
N THR A 30 6.70 -1.94 -17.45
CA THR A 30 6.43 -1.32 -16.17
C THR A 30 5.00 -0.78 -16.11
N ASP A 31 4.47 -0.26 -17.23
CA ASP A 31 3.07 0.17 -17.32
C ASP A 31 2.11 -1.01 -17.21
N VAL A 32 2.42 -2.15 -17.87
CA VAL A 32 1.63 -3.40 -17.72
C VAL A 32 1.61 -3.85 -16.26
N LEU A 33 2.77 -3.86 -15.61
CA LEU A 33 2.89 -4.27 -14.21
C LEU A 33 2.14 -3.33 -13.27
N LEU A 34 2.22 -2.03 -13.53
CA LEU A 34 1.50 -1.04 -12.71
C LEU A 34 -0.02 -1.21 -12.83
N ASP A 35 -0.54 -1.45 -14.05
CA ASP A 35 -1.96 -1.71 -14.26
C ASP A 35 -2.42 -2.96 -13.51
N ALA A 36 -1.74 -4.09 -13.74
CA ALA A 36 -2.06 -5.35 -13.07
C ALA A 36 -1.96 -5.25 -11.54
N PHE A 37 -0.95 -4.51 -11.04
CA PHE A 37 -0.78 -4.25 -9.62
C PHE A 37 -1.94 -3.44 -9.04
N VAL A 38 -2.32 -2.33 -9.72
CA VAL A 38 -3.39 -1.43 -9.21
C VAL A 38 -4.72 -2.17 -9.13
N ASP A 39 -5.07 -2.95 -10.16
CA ASP A 39 -6.32 -3.72 -10.20
C ASP A 39 -6.39 -4.75 -9.06
N ASP A 40 -5.30 -5.48 -8.81
CA ASP A 40 -5.22 -6.48 -7.74
C ASP A 40 -5.20 -5.84 -6.35
N ALA A 41 -4.38 -4.80 -6.16
CA ALA A 41 -4.21 -4.13 -4.87
C ALA A 41 -5.48 -3.42 -4.39
N LEU A 42 -6.20 -2.75 -5.29
CA LEU A 42 -7.43 -2.03 -4.94
C LEU A 42 -8.61 -2.96 -4.69
N SER A 43 -8.63 -4.16 -5.27
CA SER A 43 -9.69 -5.17 -5.04
C SER A 43 -9.71 -5.70 -3.61
N GLY A 44 -8.58 -5.64 -2.89
CA GLY A 44 -8.43 -6.13 -1.52
C GLY A 44 -8.68 -5.09 -0.42
N ILE A 45 -8.98 -3.84 -0.78
CA ILE A 45 -9.25 -2.78 0.20
C ILE A 45 -10.71 -2.88 0.65
N ASP A 46 -10.94 -3.50 1.81
CA ASP A 46 -12.25 -3.54 2.49
C ASP A 46 -12.18 -2.72 3.80
N PRO A 47 -12.55 -1.43 3.75
CA PRO A 47 -12.53 -0.56 4.91
C PRO A 47 -13.75 -0.81 5.80
N GLN A 48 -13.64 -1.73 6.76
CA GLN A 48 -14.69 -1.97 7.75
C GLN A 48 -14.50 -1.06 8.95
N ASP A 49 -15.59 -0.40 9.37
CA ASP A 49 -15.69 0.33 10.63
C ASP A 49 -16.38 -0.56 11.67
N SER A 50 -15.65 -0.96 12.71
CA SER A 50 -16.19 -1.76 13.81
C SER A 50 -16.73 -0.90 14.98
N GLY A 51 -16.61 0.41 14.90
CA GLY A 51 -16.90 1.33 15.99
C GLY A 51 -15.82 1.35 17.08
N ASN A 52 -14.67 0.72 16.87
CA ASN A 52 -13.57 0.68 17.82
C ASN A 52 -12.24 0.99 17.12
N LEU A 53 -11.68 2.16 17.40
CA LEU A 53 -10.46 2.67 16.76
C LEU A 53 -9.28 1.70 16.89
N GLU A 54 -9.01 1.16 18.08
CA GLU A 54 -7.90 0.23 18.29
C GLU A 54 -8.04 -1.02 17.41
N LYS A 55 -9.23 -1.62 17.40
CA LYS A 55 -9.51 -2.81 16.60
C LYS A 55 -9.36 -2.55 15.11
N ASP A 56 -9.85 -1.40 14.65
CA ASP A 56 -9.80 -1.02 13.24
C ASP A 56 -8.36 -0.72 12.79
N LEU A 57 -7.58 -0.02 13.60
CA LEU A 57 -6.16 0.21 13.33
C LEU A 57 -5.36 -1.10 13.30
N ARG A 58 -5.54 -1.99 14.29
CA ARG A 58 -4.85 -3.29 14.32
C ARG A 58 -5.18 -4.12 13.08
N ARG A 59 -6.44 -4.16 12.67
CA ARG A 59 -6.88 -4.87 11.47
C ARG A 59 -6.24 -4.26 10.22
N HIS A 60 -6.33 -2.95 10.06
CA HIS A 60 -5.82 -2.23 8.90
C HIS A 60 -4.31 -2.45 8.74
N LEU A 61 -3.51 -2.21 9.78
CA LEU A 61 -2.06 -2.37 9.74
C LEU A 61 -1.64 -3.84 9.56
N THR A 62 -2.43 -4.80 10.08
CA THR A 62 -2.19 -6.22 9.84
C THR A 62 -2.43 -6.58 8.37
N ASN A 63 -3.50 -6.06 7.76
CA ASN A 63 -3.80 -6.29 6.35
C ASN A 63 -2.73 -5.66 5.45
N LEU A 64 -2.31 -4.42 5.73
CA LEU A 64 -1.20 -3.77 5.04
C LEU A 64 0.10 -4.59 5.15
N SER A 65 0.42 -5.09 6.35
CA SER A 65 1.58 -5.97 6.58
C SER A 65 1.53 -7.24 5.73
N LYS A 66 0.38 -7.93 5.72
CA LYS A 66 0.18 -9.14 4.91
C LYS A 66 0.29 -8.83 3.42
N PHE A 67 -0.35 -7.78 2.96
CA PHE A 67 -0.26 -7.32 1.57
C PHE A 67 1.21 -7.14 1.16
N LEU A 68 1.98 -6.38 1.92
CA LEU A 68 3.38 -6.07 1.59
C LEU A 68 4.33 -7.27 1.68
N THR A 69 4.03 -8.28 2.52
CA THR A 69 4.96 -9.39 2.81
C THR A 69 4.54 -10.74 2.27
N GLN A 70 3.25 -10.95 1.97
CA GLN A 70 2.69 -12.27 1.66
C GLN A 70 1.98 -12.33 0.31
N SER A 71 1.72 -11.19 -0.36
CA SER A 71 1.05 -11.17 -1.67
C SER A 71 2.01 -10.95 -2.83
N ASP A 72 1.65 -11.47 -4.00
CA ASP A 72 2.36 -11.21 -5.25
C ASP A 72 2.29 -9.72 -5.62
N ALA A 73 1.15 -9.06 -5.39
CA ALA A 73 0.99 -7.62 -5.59
C ALA A 73 1.95 -6.81 -4.70
N GLY A 74 2.15 -7.21 -3.44
CA GLY A 74 3.13 -6.58 -2.56
C GLY A 74 4.58 -6.75 -3.04
N ALA A 75 4.91 -7.88 -3.67
CA ALA A 75 6.21 -8.08 -4.30
C ALA A 75 6.39 -7.16 -5.52
N VAL A 76 5.36 -7.01 -6.35
CA VAL A 76 5.34 -6.08 -7.49
C VAL A 76 5.46 -4.64 -7.00
N PHE A 77 4.71 -4.25 -5.98
CA PHE A 77 4.79 -2.92 -5.36
C PHE A 77 6.21 -2.54 -4.94
N LYS A 78 6.89 -3.43 -4.18
CA LYS A 78 8.27 -3.19 -3.75
C LYS A 78 9.21 -2.93 -4.90
N ALA A 79 9.08 -3.68 -5.98
CA ALA A 79 9.91 -3.50 -7.16
C ALA A 79 9.58 -2.22 -7.92
N LEU A 80 8.31 -1.86 -8.05
CA LEU A 80 7.88 -0.59 -8.65
C LEU A 80 8.39 0.61 -7.85
N ILE A 81 8.30 0.57 -6.51
CA ILE A 81 8.83 1.62 -5.64
C ILE A 81 10.34 1.74 -5.77
N GLY A 82 11.07 0.62 -5.83
CA GLY A 82 12.52 0.63 -6.05
C GLY A 82 12.91 1.28 -7.39
N GLN A 83 12.19 0.97 -8.46
CA GLN A 83 12.42 1.58 -9.78
C GLN A 83 12.06 3.07 -9.79
N ALA A 84 10.98 3.45 -9.13
CA ALA A 84 10.48 4.83 -9.06
C ALA A 84 11.47 5.80 -8.38
N GLN A 85 12.41 5.29 -7.57
CA GLN A 85 13.45 6.15 -6.97
C GLN A 85 14.35 6.83 -8.01
N ASN A 86 14.47 6.23 -9.20
CA ASN A 86 15.28 6.74 -10.30
C ASN A 86 14.44 7.11 -11.54
N ASP A 87 13.11 7.06 -11.43
CA ASP A 87 12.17 7.35 -12.52
C ASP A 87 11.02 8.24 -12.00
N PRO A 88 11.16 9.58 -12.13
CA PRO A 88 10.13 10.52 -11.67
C PRO A 88 8.76 10.33 -12.34
N GLN A 89 8.72 9.87 -13.59
CA GLN A 89 7.46 9.63 -14.30
C GLN A 89 6.74 8.41 -13.72
N LEU A 90 7.46 7.34 -13.44
CA LEU A 90 6.91 6.18 -12.76
C LEU A 90 6.44 6.52 -11.34
N ALA A 91 7.23 7.29 -10.61
CA ALA A 91 6.86 7.76 -9.28
C ALA A 91 5.53 8.51 -9.29
N GLU A 92 5.33 9.41 -10.27
CA GLU A 92 4.07 10.14 -10.43
C GLU A 92 2.90 9.22 -10.78
N LYS A 93 3.10 8.28 -11.71
CA LYS A 93 2.07 7.28 -12.06
C LYS A 93 1.62 6.47 -10.83
N ILE A 94 2.57 6.04 -9.99
CA ILE A 94 2.26 5.29 -8.76
C ILE A 94 1.48 6.17 -7.79
N ARG A 95 1.88 7.44 -7.58
CA ARG A 95 1.18 8.38 -6.70
C ARG A 95 -0.27 8.56 -7.10
N VAL A 96 -0.49 8.85 -8.38
CA VAL A 96 -1.84 9.13 -8.90
C VAL A 96 -2.73 7.89 -8.92
N ARG A 97 -2.19 6.74 -9.30
CA ARG A 97 -3.00 5.54 -9.58
C ARG A 97 -3.20 4.63 -8.38
N PHE A 98 -2.27 4.63 -7.44
CA PHE A 98 -2.31 3.74 -6.27
C PHE A 98 -2.24 4.49 -4.95
N THR A 99 -1.21 5.34 -4.74
CA THR A 99 -0.95 5.93 -3.42
C THR A 99 -2.12 6.79 -2.93
N ALA A 100 -2.80 7.50 -3.82
CA ALA A 100 -3.95 8.32 -3.45
C ALA A 100 -5.12 7.48 -2.89
N SER A 101 -5.44 6.36 -3.54
CA SER A 101 -6.51 5.45 -3.09
C SER A 101 -6.10 4.71 -1.80
N GLN A 102 -4.84 4.26 -1.72
CA GLN A 102 -4.31 3.63 -0.50
C GLN A 102 -4.36 4.63 0.67
N ARG A 103 -3.98 5.89 0.44
CA ARG A 103 -4.04 6.94 1.47
C ARG A 103 -5.45 7.14 2.02
N GLN A 104 -6.47 7.12 1.17
CA GLN A 104 -7.86 7.20 1.63
C GLN A 104 -8.22 6.03 2.56
N ALA A 105 -7.80 4.82 2.22
CA ALA A 105 -8.01 3.65 3.07
C ALA A 105 -7.25 3.73 4.40
N ASP A 106 -6.01 4.22 4.36
CA ASP A 106 -5.18 4.42 5.56
C ASP A 106 -5.80 5.46 6.52
N CYS A 107 -6.41 6.53 5.99
CA CYS A 107 -7.06 7.58 6.77
C CYS A 107 -8.39 7.15 7.40
N LEU A 108 -9.09 6.18 6.81
CA LEU A 108 -10.47 5.87 7.16
C LEU A 108 -10.68 5.54 8.65
N PRO A 109 -9.86 4.71 9.34
CA PRO A 109 -10.05 4.42 10.75
C PRO A 109 -10.00 5.68 11.63
N ILE A 110 -9.12 6.64 11.29
CA ILE A 110 -8.97 7.90 12.01
C ILE A 110 -10.16 8.83 11.73
N VAL A 111 -10.55 8.96 10.47
CA VAL A 111 -11.71 9.78 10.07
C VAL A 111 -12.98 9.28 10.75
N LYS A 112 -13.21 7.98 10.79
CA LYS A 112 -14.35 7.38 11.48
C LYS A 112 -14.32 7.61 12.98
N ALA A 113 -13.16 7.57 13.60
CA ALA A 113 -13.01 7.90 15.03
C ALA A 113 -13.31 9.38 15.32
N ILE A 114 -12.94 10.30 14.42
CA ILE A 114 -13.31 11.72 14.53
C ILE A 114 -14.83 11.90 14.38
N GLU A 115 -15.45 11.25 13.40
CA GLU A 115 -16.89 11.30 13.17
C GLU A 115 -17.70 10.82 14.39
N ARG A 116 -17.22 9.77 15.09
CA ARG A 116 -17.84 9.24 16.32
C ARG A 116 -17.54 10.08 17.56
N GLY A 117 -16.57 11.00 17.51
CA GLY A 117 -16.13 11.78 18.67
C GLY A 117 -15.07 11.10 19.54
N ASP A 118 -14.50 9.98 19.08
CA ASP A 118 -13.39 9.27 19.77
C ASP A 118 -12.08 10.09 19.70
N LEU A 119 -11.96 10.93 18.67
CA LEU A 119 -10.85 11.85 18.44
C LEU A 119 -11.34 13.29 18.24
N PRO A 120 -10.54 14.31 18.65
CA PRO A 120 -10.88 15.70 18.44
C PRO A 120 -11.04 16.05 16.95
N ARG A 121 -11.95 16.97 16.61
CA ARG A 121 -12.13 17.45 15.22
C ARG A 121 -10.90 18.11 14.61
N LYS A 122 -9.97 18.60 15.42
CA LYS A 122 -8.71 19.23 15.00
C LYS A 122 -7.56 18.25 14.83
N THR A 123 -7.84 16.95 14.88
CA THR A 123 -6.85 15.90 14.72
C THR A 123 -6.17 16.00 13.34
N ASP A 124 -4.84 16.04 13.34
CA ASP A 124 -4.04 15.96 12.12
C ASP A 124 -4.00 14.50 11.63
N VAL A 125 -4.95 14.18 10.73
CA VAL A 125 -5.11 12.83 10.17
C VAL A 125 -3.86 12.40 9.42
N ASP A 126 -3.24 13.30 8.66
CA ASP A 126 -2.09 12.99 7.83
C ASP A 126 -0.87 12.62 8.67
N ALA A 127 -0.56 13.42 9.70
CA ALA A 127 0.55 13.14 10.60
C ALA A 127 0.35 11.80 11.35
N ILE A 128 -0.87 11.51 11.79
CA ILE A 128 -1.18 10.24 12.47
C ILE A 128 -0.98 9.06 11.53
N VAL A 129 -1.56 9.12 10.34
CA VAL A 129 -1.44 8.03 9.37
C VAL A 129 0.01 7.80 9.00
N ASP A 130 0.80 8.84 8.76
CA ASP A 130 2.23 8.70 8.48
C ASP A 130 2.99 8.05 9.64
N SER A 131 2.63 8.36 10.89
CA SER A 131 3.24 7.73 12.07
C SER A 131 2.87 6.26 12.22
N LEU A 132 1.68 5.86 11.78
CA LEU A 132 1.19 4.48 11.87
C LEU A 132 1.73 3.59 10.73
N VAL A 133 1.72 4.07 9.49
CA VAL A 133 2.12 3.27 8.33
C VAL A 133 3.62 3.36 8.03
N GLY A 134 4.26 4.49 8.35
CA GLY A 134 5.67 4.73 8.10
C GLY A 134 6.61 3.65 8.64
N PRO A 135 6.46 3.20 9.90
CA PRO A 135 7.27 2.11 10.46
C PRO A 135 7.14 0.78 9.71
N ILE A 136 5.98 0.51 9.11
CA ILE A 136 5.73 -0.69 8.30
C ILE A 136 6.52 -0.59 6.99
N TYR A 137 6.37 0.54 6.27
CA TYR A 137 7.14 0.77 5.04
C TYR A 137 8.64 0.81 5.29
N TYR A 138 9.09 1.43 6.39
CA TYR A 138 10.50 1.43 6.77
C TYR A 138 11.04 0.00 6.94
N ARG A 139 10.29 -0.87 7.63
CA ARG A 139 10.72 -2.28 7.78
C ARG A 139 10.74 -3.03 6.46
N VAL A 140 9.74 -2.83 5.61
CA VAL A 140 9.64 -3.56 4.34
C VAL A 140 10.66 -3.07 3.31
N LEU A 141 10.86 -1.75 3.21
CA LEU A 141 11.61 -1.15 2.11
C LEU A 141 13.07 -0.85 2.48
N VAL A 142 13.39 -0.71 3.77
CA VAL A 142 14.70 -0.23 4.23
C VAL A 142 15.40 -1.24 5.13
N SER A 143 14.82 -1.55 6.31
CA SER A 143 15.55 -2.32 7.32
C SER A 143 15.47 -3.84 7.17
N GLY A 144 14.49 -4.36 6.43
CA GLY A 144 14.25 -5.80 6.33
C GLY A 144 13.77 -6.47 7.62
N ALA A 145 13.50 -5.70 8.68
CA ALA A 145 13.06 -6.25 9.95
C ALA A 145 11.64 -6.87 9.85
N PRO A 146 11.35 -7.96 10.59
CA PRO A 146 10.08 -8.67 10.44
C PRO A 146 8.90 -7.85 10.95
N LEU A 147 7.77 -7.91 10.22
CA LEU A 147 6.48 -7.35 10.63
C LEU A 147 5.72 -8.39 11.48
N THR A 148 5.98 -8.38 12.78
CA THR A 148 5.32 -9.30 13.72
C THR A 148 4.01 -8.74 14.27
N PRO A 149 3.06 -9.59 14.72
CA PRO A 149 1.86 -9.12 15.42
C PRO A 149 2.16 -8.24 16.65
N ALA A 150 3.24 -8.54 17.37
CA ALA A 150 3.71 -7.75 18.50
C ALA A 150 4.16 -6.34 18.07
N PHE A 151 4.82 -6.22 16.93
CA PHE A 151 5.21 -4.93 16.37
C PHE A 151 3.99 -4.09 15.96
N ILE A 152 3.02 -4.68 15.25
CA ILE A 152 1.77 -3.99 14.91
C ILE A 152 1.04 -3.52 16.16
N LYS A 153 0.95 -4.39 17.17
CA LYS A 153 0.38 -4.04 18.48
C LYS A 153 1.09 -2.83 19.08
N SER A 154 2.41 -2.83 19.13
CA SER A 154 3.22 -1.74 19.70
C SER A 154 2.98 -0.40 18.99
N ILE A 155 2.91 -0.37 17.65
CA ILE A 155 2.60 0.86 16.91
C ILE A 155 1.26 1.45 17.36
N VAL A 156 0.22 0.61 17.42
CA VAL A 156 -1.13 1.07 17.79
C VAL A 156 -1.17 1.53 19.25
N GLU A 157 -0.53 0.82 20.17
CA GLU A 157 -0.48 1.18 21.59
C GLU A 157 0.25 2.49 21.81
N HIS A 158 1.36 2.76 21.13
CA HIS A 158 2.08 4.04 21.19
C HIS A 158 1.20 5.19 20.72
N PHE A 159 0.50 5.03 19.60
CA PHE A 159 -0.43 6.04 19.13
C PHE A 159 -1.56 6.28 20.14
N LEU A 160 -2.23 5.23 20.63
CA LEU A 160 -3.33 5.36 21.59
C LEU A 160 -2.89 5.98 22.93
N ALA A 161 -1.65 5.76 23.33
CA ALA A 161 -1.09 6.41 24.51
C ALA A 161 -0.91 7.93 24.29
N SER A 162 -0.47 8.34 23.08
CA SER A 162 -0.22 9.75 22.77
C SER A 162 -1.48 10.61 22.71
N ILE A 163 -2.64 10.03 22.46
CA ILE A 163 -3.92 10.77 22.40
C ILE A 163 -4.66 10.86 23.75
N LYS A 164 -4.17 10.16 24.79
CA LYS A 164 -4.74 10.20 26.14
C LYS A 164 -4.11 11.28 27.04
N THR A 165 -3.07 11.95 26.52
CA THR A 165 -2.36 13.02 27.22
C THR A 165 -2.89 14.37 26.80
#